data_65465e114322ba4aa2eec699b365dfb1
#
_entry.id   65465e114322ba4aa2eec699b365dfb1
#
_cell.length_a   1.000
_cell.length_b   1.000
_cell.length_c   1.000
_cell.angle_alpha   90.00
_cell.angle_beta   90.00
_cell.angle_gamma   90.00
#
_symmetry.space_group_name_H-M   'P 1'
#
loop_
_entity.id
_entity.type
_entity.pdbx_description
1 polymer ?
#
loop_
_entity_poly.entity_id
_entity_poly.type
_entity_poly.pdbx_seq_one_letter_code
_entity_poly.pdbx_strand_id
1 'polypeptide(L)'
;MDLGTKIIQKTRYRNNIIDYKPIIDNCDFDIVENNYNGGKKIGILLPHLVKSSGGVTSILRLGTNLSKLGYQLTYISMFNDNEKDMVEAAKFNLSNYEGECLPLNKTNKNDFDIIVATEWRTVYRIMDFDAYKMYFVQDFEPIFFEMGERYLLSKKTYELGLHIVSLGKWNVDTVVKSCDVKGQIDYIEFPYEKTEYTFVKRNFEKIKEKRKIKVAVYVKEESKRLPVIIPLILDNLKKSLKLKGFELEINYFGNALPICINNGIECGKLSKKQLHELYCECDFGMVASLTNISLVPYEMIAAGLPVIEFKDGTFDYFFSKETAILCDLSYKHLEKEILYYVENPAELEEMTIRANKSILSLSWEKSANQFVEILDHVDTVE
;
A
#
# COMPACT_ATOMS: atom_id res chain seq x y z
N MET A 1 -10.24 24.10 -29.01
CA MET A 1 -10.24 22.88 -28.18
C MET A 1 -10.66 21.74 -29.12
N ASP A 2 -9.77 20.76 -29.30
CA ASP A 2 -9.99 19.61 -30.19
C ASP A 2 -11.18 18.75 -29.73
N LEU A 3 -11.83 18.06 -30.67
CA LEU A 3 -12.98 17.19 -30.43
C LEU A 3 -12.66 16.10 -29.39
N GLY A 4 -11.45 15.54 -29.45
CA GLY A 4 -10.95 14.55 -28.48
C GLY A 4 -10.91 15.10 -27.05
N THR A 5 -10.41 16.32 -26.87
CA THR A 5 -10.36 17.00 -25.57
C THR A 5 -11.76 17.24 -24.99
N LYS A 6 -12.75 17.63 -25.84
CA LYS A 6 -14.14 17.82 -25.40
C LYS A 6 -14.80 16.52 -24.96
N ILE A 7 -14.52 15.41 -25.67
CA ILE A 7 -15.06 14.08 -25.33
C ILE A 7 -14.48 13.62 -23.97
N ILE A 8 -13.17 13.73 -23.77
CA ILE A 8 -12.50 13.38 -22.52
C ILE A 8 -13.07 14.18 -21.35
N GLN A 9 -13.20 15.52 -21.51
CA GLN A 9 -13.76 16.39 -20.47
C GLN A 9 -15.21 16.03 -20.13
N LYS A 10 -16.06 15.78 -21.15
CA LYS A 10 -17.46 15.39 -20.93
C LYS A 10 -17.57 14.04 -20.21
N THR A 11 -16.73 13.07 -20.58
CA THR A 11 -16.67 11.75 -19.92
C THR A 11 -16.23 11.89 -18.47
N ARG A 12 -15.17 12.67 -18.20
CA ARG A 12 -14.67 12.96 -16.84
C ARG A 12 -15.76 13.61 -15.98
N TYR A 13 -16.45 14.63 -16.51
CA TYR A 13 -17.54 15.31 -15.82
C TYR A 13 -18.70 14.35 -15.49
N ARG A 14 -19.10 13.52 -16.46
CA ARG A 14 -20.14 12.50 -16.25
C ARG A 14 -19.78 11.49 -15.17
N ASN A 15 -18.52 11.02 -15.16
CA ASN A 15 -18.03 10.08 -14.15
C ASN A 15 -18.02 10.73 -12.76
N ASN A 16 -17.62 12.00 -12.66
CA ASN A 16 -17.68 12.73 -11.40
C ASN A 16 -19.12 12.85 -10.87
N ILE A 17 -20.11 13.12 -11.73
CA ILE A 17 -21.52 13.14 -11.32
C ILE A 17 -21.96 11.78 -10.77
N ILE A 18 -21.56 10.67 -11.41
CA ILE A 18 -21.89 9.32 -10.95
C ILE A 18 -21.29 9.06 -9.55
N ASP A 19 -20.07 9.54 -9.29
CA ASP A 19 -19.42 9.40 -7.98
C ASP A 19 -20.06 10.32 -6.92
N TYR A 20 -20.33 11.57 -7.26
CA TYR A 20 -20.70 12.58 -6.26
C TYR A 20 -22.20 12.67 -5.98
N LYS A 21 -23.05 12.45 -7.01
CA LYS A 21 -24.49 12.59 -6.84
C LYS A 21 -25.05 11.71 -5.70
N PRO A 22 -24.67 10.42 -5.57
CA PRO A 22 -25.13 9.62 -4.44
C PRO A 22 -24.67 10.12 -3.07
N ILE A 23 -23.50 10.79 -3.01
CA ILE A 23 -23.00 11.40 -1.77
C ILE A 23 -23.85 12.61 -1.41
N ILE A 24 -24.03 13.53 -2.35
CA ILE A 24 -24.78 14.77 -2.12
C ILE A 24 -26.28 14.52 -1.86
N ASP A 25 -26.85 13.51 -2.52
CA ASP A 25 -28.29 13.20 -2.37
C ASP A 25 -28.60 12.46 -1.05
N ASN A 26 -27.63 11.78 -0.41
CA ASN A 26 -27.91 10.86 0.69
C ASN A 26 -27.03 11.09 1.95
N CYS A 27 -26.14 12.07 1.96
CA CYS A 27 -25.27 12.34 3.09
C CYS A 27 -25.45 13.78 3.59
N ASP A 28 -25.91 13.93 4.80
CA ASP A 28 -26.04 15.23 5.47
C ASP A 28 -24.73 15.69 6.11
N PHE A 29 -23.67 14.87 6.03
CA PHE A 29 -22.34 15.11 6.64
C PHE A 29 -22.34 15.28 8.15
N ASP A 30 -23.37 14.76 8.80
CA ASP A 30 -23.46 14.73 10.27
C ASP A 30 -22.46 13.72 10.86
N ILE A 31 -22.10 13.98 12.11
CA ILE A 31 -21.24 13.07 12.86
C ILE A 31 -22.07 11.81 13.20
N VAL A 32 -21.52 10.64 12.88
CA VAL A 32 -22.14 9.35 13.16
C VAL A 32 -22.06 9.06 14.65
N GLU A 33 -23.21 8.71 15.27
CA GLU A 33 -23.22 8.01 16.53
C GLU A 33 -22.82 6.56 16.28
N ASN A 34 -21.73 6.13 16.91
CA ASN A 34 -21.07 4.88 16.58
C ASN A 34 -20.93 4.01 17.83
N ASN A 35 -21.86 3.07 18.02
CA ASN A 35 -21.91 2.21 19.21
C ASN A 35 -21.56 0.77 18.81
N TYR A 36 -20.57 0.17 19.48
CA TYR A 36 -20.19 -1.22 19.29
C TYR A 36 -20.85 -2.11 20.35
N ASN A 37 -21.48 -3.19 19.92
CA ASN A 37 -22.23 -4.10 20.78
C ASN A 37 -21.57 -5.50 20.89
N GLY A 38 -20.28 -5.63 20.62
CA GLY A 38 -19.52 -6.86 20.84
C GLY A 38 -19.74 -7.99 19.81
N GLY A 39 -20.37 -7.71 18.66
CA GLY A 39 -20.65 -8.72 17.64
C GLY A 39 -19.45 -9.04 16.75
N LYS A 40 -19.50 -10.19 16.03
CA LYS A 40 -18.37 -10.73 15.25
C LYS A 40 -18.61 -10.84 13.74
N LYS A 41 -19.71 -10.30 13.21
CA LYS A 41 -19.99 -10.27 11.77
C LYS A 41 -19.44 -8.99 11.16
N ILE A 42 -18.42 -9.10 10.35
CA ILE A 42 -17.73 -7.96 9.73
C ILE A 42 -18.03 -7.92 8.23
N GLY A 43 -18.65 -6.82 7.77
CA GLY A 43 -18.70 -6.47 6.35
C GLY A 43 -17.53 -5.55 6.00
N ILE A 44 -16.77 -5.86 4.95
CA ILE A 44 -15.69 -5.00 4.44
C ILE A 44 -16.07 -4.51 3.06
N LEU A 45 -16.35 -3.20 2.94
CA LEU A 45 -16.75 -2.58 1.68
C LEU A 45 -15.53 -2.06 0.92
N LEU A 46 -15.32 -2.63 -0.28
CA LEU A 46 -14.30 -2.20 -1.24
C LEU A 46 -14.97 -1.54 -2.46
N PRO A 47 -14.29 -0.63 -3.18
CA PRO A 47 -14.79 -0.18 -4.49
C PRO A 47 -15.01 -1.35 -5.44
N HIS A 48 -13.96 -2.13 -5.67
CA HIS A 48 -13.94 -3.34 -6.49
C HIS A 48 -13.05 -4.41 -5.84
N LEU A 49 -13.40 -5.67 -6.04
CA LEU A 49 -12.54 -6.79 -5.71
C LEU A 49 -11.87 -7.29 -6.99
N VAL A 50 -10.65 -6.79 -7.27
CA VAL A 50 -9.92 -7.01 -8.53
C VAL A 50 -8.63 -7.81 -8.34
N LYS A 51 -8.20 -8.51 -9.42
CA LYS A 51 -6.94 -9.27 -9.46
C LYS A 51 -5.72 -8.34 -9.42
N SER A 52 -4.60 -8.81 -8.89
CA SER A 52 -3.29 -8.11 -8.86
C SER A 52 -3.33 -6.76 -8.14
N SER A 53 -4.10 -6.66 -7.06
CA SER A 53 -4.18 -5.45 -6.23
C SER A 53 -3.55 -5.68 -4.85
N GLY A 54 -2.51 -4.92 -4.51
CA GLY A 54 -1.86 -4.98 -3.20
C GLY A 54 -2.81 -4.60 -2.06
N GLY A 55 -3.62 -3.55 -2.25
CA GLY A 55 -4.61 -3.13 -1.25
C GLY A 55 -5.67 -4.20 -0.99
N VAL A 56 -6.21 -4.82 -2.05
CA VAL A 56 -7.15 -5.95 -1.93
C VAL A 56 -6.49 -7.13 -1.23
N THR A 57 -5.23 -7.46 -1.59
CA THR A 57 -4.49 -8.55 -0.93
C THR A 57 -4.31 -8.28 0.57
N SER A 58 -4.00 -7.05 0.96
CA SER A 58 -3.87 -6.66 2.38
C SER A 58 -5.19 -6.84 3.14
N ILE A 59 -6.30 -6.41 2.56
CA ILE A 59 -7.64 -6.57 3.15
C ILE A 59 -8.02 -8.05 3.30
N LEU A 60 -7.79 -8.86 2.27
CA LEU A 60 -8.05 -10.31 2.32
C LEU A 60 -7.20 -11.00 3.39
N ARG A 61 -5.92 -10.63 3.54
CA ARG A 61 -5.05 -11.19 4.58
C ARG A 61 -5.48 -10.82 5.99
N LEU A 62 -5.81 -9.54 6.20
CA LEU A 62 -6.36 -9.09 7.49
C LEU A 62 -7.65 -9.85 7.81
N GLY A 63 -8.62 -9.86 6.89
CA GLY A 63 -9.89 -10.55 7.08
C GLY A 63 -9.74 -12.05 7.31
N THR A 64 -8.86 -12.74 6.55
CA THR A 64 -8.58 -14.17 6.75
C THR A 64 -8.00 -14.46 8.14
N ASN A 65 -7.14 -13.58 8.68
CA ASN A 65 -6.62 -13.76 10.03
C ASN A 65 -7.66 -13.39 11.11
N LEU A 66 -8.55 -12.43 10.87
CA LEU A 66 -9.71 -12.18 11.73
C LEU A 66 -10.68 -13.36 11.74
N SER A 67 -10.88 -14.04 10.59
CA SER A 67 -11.68 -15.26 10.51
C SER A 67 -11.15 -16.37 11.42
N LYS A 68 -9.83 -16.54 11.48
CA LYS A 68 -9.18 -17.50 12.41
C LYS A 68 -9.38 -17.15 13.88
N LEU A 69 -9.65 -15.88 14.18
CA LEU A 69 -10.01 -15.39 15.53
C LEU A 69 -11.51 -15.45 15.81
N GLY A 70 -12.28 -16.05 14.93
CA GLY A 70 -13.71 -16.32 15.09
C GLY A 70 -14.64 -15.25 14.56
N TYR A 71 -14.15 -14.30 13.76
CA TYR A 71 -14.99 -13.33 13.06
C TYR A 71 -15.54 -13.90 11.76
N GLN A 72 -16.77 -13.53 11.40
CA GLN A 72 -17.41 -13.89 10.14
C GLN A 72 -17.21 -12.74 9.14
N LEU A 73 -16.52 -12.99 8.03
CA LEU A 73 -16.11 -11.97 7.08
C LEU A 73 -16.95 -12.00 5.80
N THR A 74 -17.42 -10.83 5.35
CA THR A 74 -18.03 -10.63 4.04
C THR A 74 -17.35 -9.48 3.32
N TYR A 75 -16.74 -9.73 2.17
CA TYR A 75 -16.15 -8.72 1.28
C TYR A 75 -17.21 -8.22 0.31
N ILE A 76 -17.50 -6.92 0.36
CA ILE A 76 -18.61 -6.32 -0.37
C ILE A 76 -18.06 -5.42 -1.48
N SER A 77 -18.48 -5.63 -2.74
CA SER A 77 -18.14 -4.71 -3.83
C SER A 77 -19.16 -3.58 -3.94
N MET A 78 -18.68 -2.32 -3.80
CA MET A 78 -19.50 -1.12 -3.91
C MET A 78 -20.10 -0.96 -5.31
N PHE A 79 -19.38 -1.29 -6.36
CA PHE A 79 -19.82 -1.17 -7.76
C PHE A 79 -20.52 -2.42 -8.29
N ASN A 80 -20.95 -3.31 -7.41
CA ASN A 80 -21.73 -4.50 -7.73
C ASN A 80 -21.05 -5.43 -8.75
N ASP A 81 -19.77 -5.75 -8.49
CA ASP A 81 -19.03 -6.73 -9.28
C ASP A 81 -19.74 -8.08 -9.29
N ASN A 82 -19.53 -8.87 -10.33
CA ASN A 82 -20.10 -10.22 -10.39
C ASN A 82 -19.47 -11.12 -9.32
N GLU A 83 -20.27 -11.87 -8.56
CA GLU A 83 -19.82 -12.74 -7.47
C GLU A 83 -18.75 -13.74 -7.89
N LYS A 84 -18.88 -14.37 -9.07
CA LYS A 84 -17.88 -15.31 -9.58
C LYS A 84 -16.55 -14.63 -9.83
N ASP A 85 -16.60 -13.42 -10.43
CA ASP A 85 -15.38 -12.64 -10.69
C ASP A 85 -14.73 -12.16 -9.40
N MET A 86 -15.53 -11.79 -8.38
CA MET A 86 -15.05 -11.44 -7.05
C MET A 86 -14.33 -12.62 -6.38
N VAL A 87 -14.94 -13.80 -6.38
CA VAL A 87 -14.35 -15.03 -5.82
C VAL A 87 -13.06 -15.41 -6.56
N GLU A 88 -13.04 -15.32 -7.91
CA GLU A 88 -11.83 -15.54 -8.69
C GLU A 88 -10.72 -14.52 -8.37
N ALA A 89 -11.08 -13.26 -8.21
CA ALA A 89 -10.13 -12.20 -7.85
C ALA A 89 -9.59 -12.40 -6.43
N ALA A 90 -10.45 -12.78 -5.48
CA ALA A 90 -10.03 -13.09 -4.11
C ALA A 90 -9.04 -14.25 -4.09
N LYS A 91 -9.37 -15.37 -4.74
CA LYS A 91 -8.47 -16.54 -4.87
C LYS A 91 -7.16 -16.24 -5.58
N PHE A 92 -7.20 -15.36 -6.58
CA PHE A 92 -5.99 -14.93 -7.29
C PHE A 92 -5.05 -14.13 -6.37
N ASN A 93 -5.59 -13.21 -5.56
CA ASN A 93 -4.82 -12.37 -4.65
C ASN A 93 -4.34 -13.16 -3.42
N LEU A 94 -5.20 -14.05 -2.89
CA LEU A 94 -4.92 -14.90 -1.73
C LEU A 94 -5.66 -16.22 -1.87
N SER A 95 -4.96 -17.29 -2.26
CA SER A 95 -5.56 -18.58 -2.58
C SER A 95 -6.34 -19.23 -1.44
N ASN A 96 -5.90 -18.97 -0.21
CA ASN A 96 -6.50 -19.47 1.04
C ASN A 96 -7.28 -18.39 1.80
N TYR A 97 -7.85 -17.41 1.10
CA TYR A 97 -8.70 -16.41 1.76
C TYR A 97 -9.93 -17.05 2.37
N GLU A 98 -10.40 -16.47 3.47
CA GLU A 98 -11.62 -16.86 4.16
C GLU A 98 -12.62 -15.71 4.17
N GLY A 99 -13.93 -16.04 4.06
CA GLY A 99 -15.03 -15.09 4.00
C GLY A 99 -15.82 -15.18 2.72
N GLU A 100 -16.99 -14.54 2.72
CA GLU A 100 -17.91 -14.46 1.58
C GLU A 100 -17.59 -13.26 0.70
N CYS A 101 -17.99 -13.33 -0.58
CA CYS A 101 -17.85 -12.21 -1.51
C CYS A 101 -19.25 -11.88 -2.09
N LEU A 102 -19.75 -10.68 -1.82
CA LEU A 102 -21.08 -10.24 -2.27
C LEU A 102 -21.03 -8.84 -2.91
N PRO A 103 -21.83 -8.59 -3.98
CA PRO A 103 -22.04 -7.23 -4.43
C PRO A 103 -22.97 -6.47 -3.48
N LEU A 104 -22.82 -5.16 -3.39
CA LEU A 104 -23.59 -4.31 -2.46
C LEU A 104 -25.12 -4.44 -2.64
N ASN A 105 -25.60 -4.59 -3.87
CA ASN A 105 -27.04 -4.73 -4.17
C ASN A 105 -27.65 -6.06 -3.72
N LYS A 106 -26.85 -7.04 -3.32
CA LYS A 106 -27.29 -8.33 -2.74
C LYS A 106 -27.02 -8.41 -1.24
N THR A 107 -26.47 -7.38 -0.65
CA THR A 107 -26.08 -7.33 0.76
C THR A 107 -27.23 -6.75 1.58
N ASN A 108 -27.64 -7.45 2.63
CA ASN A 108 -28.55 -6.89 3.63
C ASN A 108 -27.73 -6.05 4.62
N LYS A 109 -28.04 -4.76 4.74
CA LYS A 109 -27.29 -3.81 5.54
C LYS A 109 -27.38 -4.04 7.05
N ASN A 110 -28.36 -4.82 7.49
CA ASN A 110 -28.60 -5.14 8.91
C ASN A 110 -27.95 -6.46 9.35
N ASP A 111 -27.21 -7.15 8.46
CA ASP A 111 -26.61 -8.45 8.78
C ASP A 111 -25.24 -8.36 9.45
N PHE A 112 -24.74 -7.17 9.68
CA PHE A 112 -23.38 -6.93 10.20
C PHE A 112 -23.42 -6.29 11.59
N ASP A 113 -22.47 -6.70 12.43
CA ASP A 113 -22.20 -6.02 13.69
C ASP A 113 -21.19 -4.88 13.49
N ILE A 114 -20.27 -5.07 12.52
CA ILE A 114 -19.23 -4.11 12.15
C ILE A 114 -19.24 -3.95 10.61
N ILE A 115 -19.18 -2.72 10.14
CA ILE A 115 -19.00 -2.41 8.72
C ILE A 115 -17.75 -1.54 8.54
N VAL A 116 -16.84 -1.98 7.65
CA VAL A 116 -15.54 -1.37 7.43
C VAL A 116 -15.47 -0.78 6.03
N ALA A 117 -15.32 0.54 5.92
CA ALA A 117 -14.94 1.20 4.67
C ALA A 117 -13.44 1.04 4.39
N THR A 118 -13.02 1.01 3.15
CA THR A 118 -11.62 0.83 2.75
C THR A 118 -11.08 1.89 1.78
N GLU A 119 -11.94 2.82 1.36
CA GLU A 119 -11.63 3.92 0.45
C GLU A 119 -12.66 5.03 0.68
N TRP A 120 -12.33 6.29 0.42
CA TRP A 120 -13.17 7.45 0.75
C TRP A 120 -14.62 7.35 0.23
N ARG A 121 -14.86 6.82 -0.98
CA ARG A 121 -16.23 6.66 -1.51
C ARG A 121 -17.01 5.59 -0.76
N THR A 122 -16.32 4.55 -0.27
CA THR A 122 -16.96 3.49 0.50
C THR A 122 -17.41 3.98 1.88
N VAL A 123 -16.75 5.00 2.46
CA VAL A 123 -17.20 5.64 3.70
C VAL A 123 -18.63 6.16 3.54
N TYR A 124 -18.91 6.91 2.49
CA TYR A 124 -20.26 7.42 2.24
C TYR A 124 -21.31 6.33 2.00
N ARG A 125 -20.89 5.14 1.56
CA ARG A 125 -21.79 4.01 1.29
C ARG A 125 -22.12 3.17 2.51
N ILE A 126 -21.32 3.26 3.56
CA ILE A 126 -21.61 2.54 4.80
C ILE A 126 -22.45 3.35 5.79
N MET A 127 -22.75 4.62 5.49
CA MET A 127 -23.45 5.50 6.43
C MET A 127 -24.86 5.01 6.80
N ASP A 128 -25.53 4.31 5.89
CA ASP A 128 -26.87 3.78 6.05
C ASP A 128 -26.90 2.31 6.54
N PHE A 129 -25.77 1.74 6.95
CA PHE A 129 -25.73 0.44 7.63
C PHE A 129 -26.03 0.60 9.11
N ASP A 130 -26.83 -0.31 9.66
CA ASP A 130 -27.08 -0.41 11.10
C ASP A 130 -26.01 -1.30 11.75
N ALA A 131 -24.80 -0.77 11.85
CA ALA A 131 -23.61 -1.49 12.34
C ALA A 131 -22.58 -0.49 12.87
N TYR A 132 -21.64 -0.96 13.70
CA TYR A 132 -20.48 -0.19 14.11
C TYR A 132 -19.63 0.16 12.89
N LYS A 133 -19.41 1.44 12.63
CA LYS A 133 -18.78 1.94 11.41
C LYS A 133 -17.31 2.21 11.59
N MET A 134 -16.48 1.55 10.79
CA MET A 134 -15.04 1.71 10.80
C MET A 134 -14.51 2.15 9.44
N TYR A 135 -13.37 2.82 9.44
CA TYR A 135 -12.63 3.16 8.22
C TYR A 135 -11.22 2.59 8.30
N PHE A 136 -10.94 1.54 7.52
CA PHE A 136 -9.59 0.96 7.41
C PHE A 136 -8.77 1.74 6.38
N VAL A 137 -7.85 2.56 6.89
CA VAL A 137 -7.06 3.50 6.10
C VAL A 137 -5.71 2.89 5.72
N GLN A 138 -5.50 2.66 4.42
CA GLN A 138 -4.22 2.18 3.89
C GLN A 138 -3.28 3.33 3.50
N ASP A 139 -3.84 4.50 3.15
CA ASP A 139 -3.10 5.73 2.87
C ASP A 139 -3.98 6.95 3.13
N PHE A 140 -3.41 8.14 3.29
CA PHE A 140 -4.17 9.39 3.44
C PHE A 140 -4.58 9.88 2.05
N GLU A 141 -5.78 9.47 1.61
CA GLU A 141 -6.25 9.63 0.24
C GLU A 141 -6.38 11.07 -0.26
N PRO A 142 -6.71 12.09 0.57
CA PRO A 142 -6.83 13.47 0.09
C PRO A 142 -5.62 13.98 -0.69
N ILE A 143 -4.41 13.56 -0.31
CA ILE A 143 -3.17 14.01 -0.99
C ILE A 143 -2.98 13.45 -2.40
N PHE A 144 -3.82 12.51 -2.84
CA PHE A 144 -3.80 12.00 -4.22
C PHE A 144 -4.55 12.90 -5.19
N PHE A 145 -5.24 13.91 -4.69
CA PHE A 145 -6.09 14.79 -5.48
C PHE A 145 -5.60 16.24 -5.40
N GLU A 146 -5.75 16.93 -6.51
CA GLU A 146 -5.62 18.39 -6.51
C GLU A 146 -6.65 19.01 -5.57
N MET A 147 -6.34 20.18 -4.98
CA MET A 147 -7.28 20.92 -4.14
C MET A 147 -8.57 21.19 -4.93
N GLY A 148 -9.65 20.50 -4.57
CA GLY A 148 -10.94 20.56 -5.25
C GLY A 148 -11.94 19.56 -4.67
N GLU A 149 -12.94 19.19 -5.46
CA GLU A 149 -14.07 18.35 -5.01
C GLU A 149 -13.63 17.02 -4.39
N ARG A 150 -12.73 16.30 -5.07
CA ARG A 150 -12.23 14.99 -4.56
C ARG A 150 -11.41 15.15 -3.28
N TYR A 151 -10.57 16.18 -3.22
CA TYR A 151 -9.83 16.49 -2.00
C TYR A 151 -10.79 16.77 -0.84
N LEU A 152 -11.78 17.62 -1.05
CA LEU A 152 -12.74 18.01 -0.01
C LEU A 152 -13.57 16.81 0.45
N LEU A 153 -14.14 16.03 -0.48
CA LEU A 153 -14.95 14.87 -0.13
C LEU A 153 -14.12 13.76 0.54
N SER A 154 -12.93 13.44 0.03
CA SER A 154 -12.08 12.46 0.66
C SER A 154 -11.57 12.90 2.04
N LYS A 155 -11.25 14.18 2.22
CA LYS A 155 -10.89 14.73 3.54
C LYS A 155 -12.05 14.64 4.53
N LYS A 156 -13.27 14.95 4.09
CA LYS A 156 -14.46 14.95 4.94
C LYS A 156 -14.74 13.58 5.56
N THR A 157 -14.35 12.47 4.91
CA THR A 157 -14.56 11.12 5.44
C THR A 157 -13.86 10.85 6.78
N TYR A 158 -12.77 11.57 7.06
CA TYR A 158 -12.05 11.46 8.34
C TYR A 158 -12.70 12.26 9.48
N GLU A 159 -13.71 13.09 9.16
CA GLU A 159 -14.36 14.03 10.08
C GLU A 159 -15.80 13.58 10.45
N LEU A 160 -16.26 12.44 9.94
CA LEU A 160 -17.65 11.97 10.09
C LEU A 160 -17.90 11.11 11.36
N GLY A 161 -16.92 10.95 12.24
CA GLY A 161 -17.11 10.23 13.51
C GLY A 161 -16.93 8.70 13.43
N LEU A 162 -16.49 8.15 12.28
CA LEU A 162 -16.16 6.73 12.18
C LEU A 162 -14.94 6.40 13.04
N HIS A 163 -14.87 5.12 13.49
CA HIS A 163 -13.63 4.61 14.09
C HIS A 163 -12.60 4.33 12.99
N ILE A 164 -11.53 5.11 12.95
CA ILE A 164 -10.46 4.99 11.97
C ILE A 164 -9.42 4.01 12.48
N VAL A 165 -9.13 2.98 11.70
CA VAL A 165 -8.00 2.08 11.94
C VAL A 165 -7.03 2.15 10.77
N SER A 166 -5.84 2.64 11.04
CA SER A 166 -4.82 2.82 10.00
C SER A 166 -3.89 1.63 9.89
N LEU A 167 -3.46 1.33 8.67
CA LEU A 167 -2.29 0.51 8.42
C LEU A 167 -1.04 1.38 8.57
N GLY A 168 -0.38 1.28 9.73
CA GLY A 168 0.78 2.09 10.12
C GLY A 168 0.44 3.45 10.73
N LYS A 169 1.31 3.91 11.60
CA LYS A 169 1.13 5.14 12.39
C LYS A 169 1.22 6.43 11.57
N TRP A 170 1.91 6.43 10.42
CA TRP A 170 2.08 7.64 9.59
C TRP A 170 0.75 8.25 9.17
N ASN A 171 -0.22 7.42 8.78
CA ASN A 171 -1.55 7.90 8.43
C ASN A 171 -2.26 8.55 9.62
N VAL A 172 -2.17 7.95 10.82
CA VAL A 172 -2.78 8.51 12.03
C VAL A 172 -2.28 9.93 12.26
N ASP A 173 -0.96 10.12 12.29
CA ASP A 173 -0.35 11.43 12.53
C ASP A 173 -0.70 12.44 11.41
N THR A 174 -0.79 11.96 10.16
CA THR A 174 -1.18 12.79 9.01
C THR A 174 -2.65 13.19 9.08
N VAL A 175 -3.55 12.26 9.42
CA VAL A 175 -4.99 12.51 9.56
C VAL A 175 -5.25 13.49 10.71
N VAL A 176 -4.69 13.22 11.90
CA VAL A 176 -4.86 14.11 13.08
C VAL A 176 -4.33 15.52 12.80
N LYS A 177 -3.24 15.65 12.07
CA LYS A 177 -2.69 16.95 11.67
C LYS A 177 -3.55 17.70 10.64
N SER A 178 -4.25 16.96 9.78
CA SER A 178 -4.89 17.54 8.57
C SER A 178 -6.41 17.64 8.67
N CYS A 179 -7.05 16.88 9.57
CA CYS A 179 -8.50 16.73 9.68
C CYS A 179 -8.97 16.98 11.12
N ASP A 180 -10.20 17.42 11.27
CA ASP A 180 -10.89 17.56 12.56
C ASP A 180 -11.58 16.22 12.91
N VAL A 181 -10.79 15.24 13.34
CA VAL A 181 -11.25 13.88 13.64
C VAL A 181 -12.25 13.89 14.80
N LYS A 182 -13.43 13.30 14.60
CA LYS A 182 -14.51 13.25 15.60
C LYS A 182 -14.70 11.87 16.22
N GLY A 183 -14.22 10.81 15.58
CA GLY A 183 -14.25 9.44 16.07
C GLY A 183 -12.92 9.02 16.69
N GLN A 184 -12.88 7.76 17.14
CA GLN A 184 -11.64 7.13 17.60
C GLN A 184 -10.70 6.91 16.42
N ILE A 185 -9.39 6.97 16.66
CA ILE A 185 -8.35 6.71 15.66
C ILE A 185 -7.23 5.88 16.24
N ASP A 186 -6.97 4.74 15.62
CA ASP A 186 -5.97 3.76 15.99
C ASP A 186 -5.16 3.29 14.79
N TYR A 187 -4.16 2.46 15.01
CA TYR A 187 -3.40 1.82 13.94
C TYR A 187 -3.00 0.40 14.28
N ILE A 188 -2.81 -0.40 13.21
CA ILE A 188 -2.15 -1.69 13.27
C ILE A 188 -0.78 -1.58 12.59
N GLU A 189 0.20 -2.37 13.05
CA GLU A 189 1.53 -2.39 12.45
C GLU A 189 1.51 -2.98 11.04
N PHE A 190 2.42 -2.51 10.19
CA PHE A 190 2.62 -3.10 8.87
C PHE A 190 3.10 -4.54 9.00
N PRO A 191 2.39 -5.49 8.40
CA PRO A 191 2.80 -6.88 8.37
C PRO A 191 3.60 -7.21 7.12
N TYR A 192 4.30 -8.35 7.13
CA TYR A 192 4.74 -9.02 5.92
C TYR A 192 4.46 -10.53 5.99
N GLU A 193 4.52 -11.21 4.85
CA GLU A 193 4.24 -12.65 4.81
C GLU A 193 5.53 -13.45 4.86
N LYS A 194 5.82 -13.99 6.03
CA LYS A 194 7.06 -14.76 6.30
C LYS A 194 7.26 -15.98 5.41
N THR A 195 6.16 -16.57 4.93
CA THR A 195 6.20 -17.78 4.10
C THR A 195 6.50 -17.50 2.63
N GLU A 196 6.37 -16.24 2.19
CA GLU A 196 6.58 -15.86 0.79
C GLU A 196 7.99 -15.33 0.52
N TYR A 197 8.65 -14.78 1.55
CA TYR A 197 9.97 -14.16 1.42
C TYR A 197 10.91 -14.69 2.49
N THR A 198 11.95 -15.41 2.06
CA THR A 198 12.99 -15.94 2.94
C THR A 198 14.27 -15.15 2.78
N PHE A 199 14.93 -14.86 3.89
CA PHE A 199 16.20 -14.15 3.89
C PHE A 199 17.30 -14.95 3.19
N VAL A 200 17.94 -14.35 2.18
CA VAL A 200 19.09 -14.92 1.47
C VAL A 200 20.33 -14.12 1.83
N LYS A 201 21.27 -14.76 2.50
CA LYS A 201 22.59 -14.16 2.78
C LYS A 201 23.32 -13.92 1.45
N ARG A 202 23.82 -12.70 1.26
CA ARG A 202 24.49 -12.26 0.03
C ARG A 202 25.98 -12.14 0.22
N ASN A 203 26.72 -12.31 -0.86
CA ASN A 203 28.13 -11.95 -0.94
C ASN A 203 28.26 -10.65 -1.77
N PHE A 204 28.32 -9.53 -1.11
CA PHE A 204 28.42 -8.21 -1.73
C PHE A 204 29.80 -7.90 -2.33
N GLU A 205 30.87 -8.62 -1.97
CA GLU A 205 32.19 -8.53 -2.62
C GLU A 205 32.10 -8.79 -4.13
N LYS A 206 31.20 -9.68 -4.56
CA LYS A 206 31.00 -10.03 -5.97
C LYS A 206 30.59 -8.85 -6.84
N ILE A 207 29.99 -7.79 -6.28
CA ILE A 207 29.62 -6.59 -7.04
C ILE A 207 30.89 -5.91 -7.57
N LYS A 208 31.88 -5.74 -6.70
CA LYS A 208 33.19 -5.14 -7.01
C LYS A 208 33.97 -6.00 -8.02
N GLU A 209 34.01 -7.31 -7.78
CA GLU A 209 34.69 -8.28 -8.66
C GLU A 209 34.14 -8.27 -10.09
N LYS A 210 32.78 -8.36 -10.21
CA LYS A 210 32.11 -8.43 -11.49
C LYS A 210 31.98 -7.08 -12.19
N ARG A 211 32.16 -5.96 -11.48
CA ARG A 211 31.92 -4.60 -11.97
C ARG A 211 30.52 -4.44 -12.55
N LYS A 212 29.55 -5.18 -11.99
CA LYS A 212 28.15 -5.19 -12.40
C LYS A 212 27.25 -5.03 -11.20
N ILE A 213 26.29 -4.09 -11.32
CA ILE A 213 25.29 -3.76 -10.29
C ILE A 213 23.91 -4.06 -10.87
N LYS A 214 23.11 -4.84 -10.16
CA LYS A 214 21.71 -5.14 -10.51
C LYS A 214 20.76 -4.47 -9.53
N VAL A 215 19.77 -3.74 -10.04
CA VAL A 215 18.78 -3.03 -9.21
C VAL A 215 17.38 -3.47 -9.57
N ALA A 216 16.60 -3.90 -8.58
CA ALA A 216 15.15 -4.10 -8.69
C ALA A 216 14.44 -2.79 -8.35
N VAL A 217 13.67 -2.22 -9.28
CA VAL A 217 13.06 -0.90 -9.15
C VAL A 217 11.55 -1.02 -9.18
N TYR A 218 10.91 -0.68 -8.06
CA TYR A 218 9.46 -0.66 -7.98
C TYR A 218 8.88 0.60 -8.61
N VAL A 219 8.13 0.42 -9.68
CA VAL A 219 7.49 1.52 -10.41
C VAL A 219 6.01 1.25 -10.59
N LYS A 220 5.20 2.26 -10.32
CA LYS A 220 3.76 2.30 -10.57
C LYS A 220 3.37 3.65 -11.15
N GLU A 221 2.23 3.72 -11.82
CA GLU A 221 1.71 4.96 -12.43
C GLU A 221 1.36 6.04 -11.39
N GLU A 222 1.09 5.64 -10.14
CA GLU A 222 0.80 6.60 -9.10
C GLU A 222 1.99 7.53 -8.85
N SER A 223 1.76 8.85 -8.92
CA SER A 223 2.78 9.88 -8.81
C SER A 223 3.63 9.78 -7.52
N LYS A 224 3.06 9.27 -6.44
CA LYS A 224 3.76 8.98 -5.18
C LYS A 224 4.90 7.96 -5.30
N ARG A 225 4.98 7.22 -6.40
CA ARG A 225 6.03 6.23 -6.70
C ARG A 225 7.07 6.75 -7.70
N LEU A 226 7.02 8.04 -8.02
CA LEU A 226 7.97 8.74 -8.90
C LEU A 226 8.22 8.04 -10.25
N PRO A 227 7.17 7.63 -11.01
CA PRO A 227 7.30 6.80 -12.20
C PRO A 227 8.09 7.44 -13.34
N VAL A 228 8.25 8.75 -13.34
CA VAL A 228 9.01 9.50 -14.34
C VAL A 228 10.40 9.87 -13.82
N ILE A 229 10.50 10.33 -12.59
CA ILE A 229 11.74 10.85 -11.99
C ILE A 229 12.76 9.72 -11.78
N ILE A 230 12.34 8.57 -11.24
CA ILE A 230 13.25 7.44 -10.99
C ILE A 230 13.93 6.96 -12.26
N PRO A 231 13.22 6.65 -13.38
CA PRO A 231 13.89 6.26 -14.62
C PRO A 231 14.87 7.29 -15.16
N LEU A 232 14.58 8.60 -15.03
CA LEU A 232 15.49 9.68 -15.44
C LEU A 232 16.77 9.73 -14.59
N ILE A 233 16.64 9.58 -13.27
CA ILE A 233 17.77 9.49 -12.33
C ILE A 233 18.64 8.27 -12.70
N LEU A 234 18.01 7.12 -12.91
CA LEU A 234 18.72 5.88 -13.23
C LEU A 234 19.37 5.89 -14.63
N ASP A 235 18.82 6.61 -15.60
CA ASP A 235 19.46 6.80 -16.91
C ASP A 235 20.79 7.56 -16.78
N ASN A 236 20.79 8.66 -16.01
CA ASN A 236 22.01 9.41 -15.73
C ASN A 236 23.00 8.62 -14.87
N LEU A 237 22.52 7.87 -13.87
CA LEU A 237 23.35 6.99 -13.07
C LEU A 237 24.04 5.92 -13.91
N LYS A 238 23.30 5.27 -14.82
CA LYS A 238 23.83 4.25 -15.73
C LYS A 238 24.97 4.77 -16.60
N LYS A 239 24.80 5.99 -17.16
CA LYS A 239 25.84 6.66 -17.94
C LYS A 239 27.08 6.98 -17.11
N SER A 240 26.90 7.49 -15.90
CA SER A 240 28.00 7.86 -14.99
C SER A 240 28.77 6.63 -14.49
N LEU A 241 28.08 5.58 -14.06
CA LEU A 241 28.71 4.33 -13.62
C LEU A 241 29.49 3.64 -14.75
N LYS A 242 28.99 3.71 -16.00
CA LYS A 242 29.72 3.19 -17.17
C LYS A 242 31.08 3.87 -17.36
N LEU A 243 31.18 5.18 -17.16
CA LEU A 243 32.47 5.91 -17.22
C LEU A 243 33.44 5.48 -16.12
N LYS A 244 32.93 4.95 -14.99
CA LYS A 244 33.73 4.39 -13.90
C LYS A 244 33.98 2.87 -14.05
N GLY A 245 33.58 2.29 -15.17
CA GLY A 245 33.79 0.89 -15.51
C GLY A 245 32.82 -0.07 -14.83
N PHE A 246 31.65 0.41 -14.38
CA PHE A 246 30.57 -0.44 -13.87
C PHE A 246 29.42 -0.56 -14.87
N GLU A 247 28.86 -1.75 -15.00
CA GLU A 247 27.61 -2.00 -15.69
C GLU A 247 26.45 -1.85 -14.70
N LEU A 248 25.38 -1.10 -15.05
CA LEU A 248 24.14 -1.03 -14.30
C LEU A 248 23.02 -1.75 -15.06
N GLU A 249 22.50 -2.83 -14.50
CA GLU A 249 21.30 -3.54 -14.95
C GLU A 249 20.11 -3.11 -14.09
N ILE A 250 19.09 -2.57 -14.74
CA ILE A 250 17.90 -2.02 -14.08
C ILE A 250 16.71 -2.92 -14.43
N ASN A 251 16.02 -3.44 -13.40
CA ASN A 251 14.87 -4.33 -13.54
C ASN A 251 13.64 -3.64 -12.96
N TYR A 252 12.79 -3.07 -13.81
CA TYR A 252 11.57 -2.37 -13.44
C TYR A 252 10.43 -3.37 -13.24
N PHE A 253 9.71 -3.28 -12.11
CA PHE A 253 8.57 -4.14 -11.83
C PHE A 253 7.43 -3.37 -11.16
N GLY A 254 6.22 -3.96 -11.15
CA GLY A 254 5.02 -3.43 -10.49
C GLY A 254 4.07 -2.69 -11.43
N ASN A 255 4.53 -2.18 -12.56
CA ASN A 255 3.69 -1.53 -13.56
C ASN A 255 3.21 -2.52 -14.64
N ALA A 256 2.00 -2.29 -15.16
CA ALA A 256 1.46 -3.05 -16.28
C ALA A 256 1.72 -2.38 -17.64
N LEU A 257 2.02 -1.08 -17.63
CA LEU A 257 2.27 -0.28 -18.84
C LEU A 257 3.76 -0.05 -19.04
N PRO A 258 4.20 0.12 -20.30
CA PRO A 258 5.59 0.36 -20.63
C PRO A 258 6.12 1.65 -19.98
N ILE A 259 7.38 1.62 -19.57
CA ILE A 259 8.13 2.80 -19.13
C ILE A 259 8.66 3.51 -20.38
N CYS A 260 8.47 4.83 -20.45
CA CYS A 260 8.86 5.61 -21.64
C CYS A 260 10.38 5.73 -21.84
N ILE A 261 11.21 5.29 -20.89
CA ILE A 261 12.68 5.35 -20.95
C ILE A 261 13.24 3.95 -21.12
N ASN A 262 13.85 3.69 -22.27
CA ASN A 262 14.43 2.38 -22.60
C ASN A 262 15.87 2.26 -22.03
N ASN A 263 16.01 2.25 -20.70
CA ASN A 263 17.29 2.13 -20.00
C ASN A 263 17.43 0.88 -19.13
N GLY A 264 16.41 0.03 -19.09
CA GLY A 264 16.35 -1.18 -18.27
C GLY A 264 15.43 -2.26 -18.85
N ILE A 265 15.20 -3.29 -18.05
CA ILE A 265 14.32 -4.43 -18.35
C ILE A 265 12.97 -4.18 -17.69
N GLU A 266 11.90 -4.27 -18.44
CA GLU A 266 10.54 -4.15 -17.92
C GLU A 266 9.99 -5.54 -17.57
N CYS A 267 9.94 -5.86 -16.29
CA CYS A 267 9.44 -7.14 -15.79
C CYS A 267 7.91 -7.18 -15.64
N GLY A 268 7.25 -6.01 -15.73
CA GLY A 268 5.80 -5.91 -15.58
C GLY A 268 5.29 -6.26 -14.18
N LYS A 269 4.09 -6.84 -14.10
CA LYS A 269 3.53 -7.38 -12.86
C LYS A 269 4.01 -8.81 -12.65
N LEU A 270 4.70 -9.05 -11.55
CA LEU A 270 5.27 -10.35 -11.20
C LEU A 270 4.40 -11.07 -10.17
N SER A 271 4.39 -12.40 -10.21
CA SER A 271 3.88 -13.25 -9.13
C SER A 271 4.81 -13.17 -7.92
N LYS A 272 4.32 -13.56 -6.74
CA LYS A 272 5.11 -13.55 -5.49
C LYS A 272 6.42 -14.34 -5.60
N LYS A 273 6.37 -15.52 -6.24
CA LYS A 273 7.56 -16.33 -6.51
C LYS A 273 8.57 -15.58 -7.39
N GLN A 274 8.10 -15.00 -8.49
CA GLN A 274 8.97 -14.22 -9.39
C GLN A 274 9.53 -12.96 -8.72
N LEU A 275 8.76 -12.31 -7.83
CA LEU A 275 9.25 -11.19 -7.02
C LEU A 275 10.38 -11.63 -6.09
N HIS A 276 10.20 -12.75 -5.38
CA HIS A 276 11.25 -13.29 -4.52
C HIS A 276 12.51 -13.65 -5.31
N GLU A 277 12.36 -14.29 -6.47
CA GLU A 277 13.47 -14.61 -7.38
C GLU A 277 14.18 -13.33 -7.82
N LEU A 278 13.45 -12.30 -8.28
CA LEU A 278 14.01 -11.01 -8.66
C LEU A 278 14.78 -10.35 -7.50
N TYR A 279 14.19 -10.35 -6.29
CA TYR A 279 14.85 -9.79 -5.11
C TYR A 279 16.14 -10.56 -4.77
N CYS A 280 16.16 -11.88 -4.94
CA CYS A 280 17.35 -12.68 -4.71
C CYS A 280 18.47 -12.46 -5.74
N GLU A 281 18.13 -12.10 -6.98
CA GLU A 281 19.08 -11.89 -8.08
C GLU A 281 19.67 -10.48 -8.13
N CYS A 282 18.99 -9.48 -7.55
CA CYS A 282 19.44 -8.10 -7.54
C CYS A 282 20.33 -7.78 -6.33
N ASP A 283 21.20 -6.79 -6.49
CA ASP A 283 22.12 -6.30 -5.46
C ASP A 283 21.47 -5.21 -4.59
N PHE A 284 20.56 -4.41 -5.16
CA PHE A 284 19.82 -3.35 -4.49
C PHE A 284 18.35 -3.37 -4.93
N GLY A 285 17.46 -2.97 -4.02
CA GLY A 285 16.07 -2.68 -4.31
C GLY A 285 15.83 -1.17 -4.20
N MET A 286 15.06 -0.58 -5.11
CA MET A 286 14.73 0.84 -5.07
C MET A 286 13.22 1.05 -5.04
N VAL A 287 12.77 1.84 -4.09
CA VAL A 287 11.35 2.21 -3.91
C VAL A 287 11.28 3.71 -3.63
N ALA A 288 10.13 4.34 -3.95
CA ALA A 288 9.79 5.67 -3.46
C ALA A 288 8.58 5.56 -2.55
N SER A 289 8.73 5.93 -1.29
CA SER A 289 7.67 5.97 -0.28
C SER A 289 7.42 7.43 0.14
N LEU A 290 6.70 8.20 -0.71
CA LEU A 290 6.42 9.62 -0.45
C LEU A 290 5.16 9.83 0.42
N THR A 291 4.34 8.80 0.56
CA THR A 291 3.16 8.76 1.44
C THR A 291 3.29 7.54 2.35
N ASN A 292 2.18 6.95 2.81
CA ASN A 292 2.28 5.75 3.62
C ASN A 292 3.14 4.68 2.92
N ILE A 293 4.01 4.02 3.68
CA ILE A 293 4.92 3.01 3.14
C ILE A 293 4.10 1.85 2.54
N SER A 294 4.64 1.17 1.53
CA SER A 294 4.03 -0.04 1.00
C SER A 294 4.67 -1.30 1.60
N LEU A 295 4.10 -2.46 1.29
CA LEU A 295 4.69 -3.74 1.69
C LEU A 295 6.00 -4.06 0.94
N VAL A 296 6.28 -3.40 -0.19
CA VAL A 296 7.45 -3.70 -1.03
C VAL A 296 8.78 -3.56 -0.30
N PRO A 297 9.06 -2.49 0.49
CA PRO A 297 10.29 -2.43 1.29
C PRO A 297 10.41 -3.59 2.29
N TYR A 298 9.30 -4.00 2.93
CA TYR A 298 9.28 -5.15 3.85
C TYR A 298 9.63 -6.46 3.13
N GLU A 299 9.09 -6.67 1.94
CA GLU A 299 9.35 -7.84 1.10
C GLU A 299 10.81 -7.91 0.65
N MET A 300 11.39 -6.77 0.22
CA MET A 300 12.79 -6.65 -0.15
C MET A 300 13.69 -6.94 1.05
N ILE A 301 13.43 -6.32 2.20
CA ILE A 301 14.16 -6.55 3.45
C ILE A 301 14.06 -8.02 3.88
N ALA A 302 12.88 -8.62 3.79
CA ALA A 302 12.67 -10.03 4.10
C ALA A 302 13.51 -10.96 3.21
N ALA A 303 13.69 -10.63 1.93
CA ALA A 303 14.55 -11.36 1.00
C ALA A 303 16.06 -11.06 1.18
N GLY A 304 16.43 -10.16 2.09
CA GLY A 304 17.83 -9.74 2.30
C GLY A 304 18.33 -8.81 1.19
N LEU A 305 17.45 -8.08 0.50
CA LEU A 305 17.82 -7.09 -0.50
C LEU A 305 17.97 -5.71 0.17
N PRO A 306 19.17 -5.06 0.07
CA PRO A 306 19.35 -3.70 0.57
C PRO A 306 18.40 -2.74 -0.13
N VAL A 307 17.69 -1.92 0.64
CA VAL A 307 16.69 -0.99 0.11
C VAL A 307 17.28 0.39 -0.07
N ILE A 308 17.00 1.00 -1.23
CA ILE A 308 17.27 2.41 -1.53
C ILE A 308 15.93 3.16 -1.49
N GLU A 309 15.87 4.21 -0.67
CA GLU A 309 14.71 5.09 -0.52
C GLU A 309 15.14 6.57 -0.59
N PHE A 310 14.18 7.47 -0.70
CA PHE A 310 14.45 8.90 -0.74
C PHE A 310 14.27 9.54 0.64
N LYS A 311 15.16 10.49 0.99
CA LYS A 311 15.14 11.22 2.27
C LYS A 311 13.86 12.03 2.48
N ASP A 312 13.26 12.54 1.38
CA ASP A 312 12.00 13.28 1.42
C ASP A 312 10.76 12.38 1.55
N GLY A 313 10.99 11.06 1.65
CA GLY A 313 9.94 10.05 1.84
C GLY A 313 9.59 9.80 3.30
N THR A 314 8.86 8.70 3.52
CA THR A 314 8.36 8.30 4.84
C THR A 314 9.08 7.07 5.42
N PHE A 315 10.15 6.60 4.78
CA PHE A 315 10.82 5.37 5.19
C PHE A 315 11.32 5.42 6.64
N ASP A 316 11.93 6.52 7.05
CA ASP A 316 12.48 6.71 8.40
C ASP A 316 11.41 6.86 9.50
N TYR A 317 10.14 6.91 9.10
CA TYR A 317 9.00 6.84 10.02
C TYR A 317 8.72 5.40 10.49
N PHE A 318 9.00 4.41 9.63
CA PHE A 318 8.71 3.00 9.85
C PHE A 318 9.97 2.21 10.24
N PHE A 319 11.13 2.66 9.78
CA PHE A 319 12.41 1.99 9.94
C PHE A 319 13.49 2.95 10.41
N SER A 320 14.52 2.42 11.09
CA SER A 320 15.72 3.19 11.36
C SER A 320 16.43 3.56 10.06
N LYS A 321 16.96 4.79 9.99
CA LYS A 321 17.78 5.27 8.86
C LYS A 321 19.00 4.38 8.57
N GLU A 322 19.41 3.59 9.54
CA GLU A 322 20.55 2.65 9.43
C GLU A 322 20.17 1.32 8.76
N THR A 323 18.92 1.17 8.33
CA THR A 323 18.41 -0.06 7.71
C THR A 323 18.18 0.05 6.20
N ALA A 324 18.44 1.23 5.62
CA ALA A 324 18.33 1.49 4.20
C ALA A 324 19.32 2.55 3.72
N ILE A 325 19.52 2.62 2.41
CA ILE A 325 20.27 3.67 1.75
C ILE A 325 19.32 4.83 1.46
N LEU A 326 19.40 5.91 2.23
CA LEU A 326 18.58 7.10 2.03
C LEU A 326 19.31 8.12 1.17
N CYS A 327 18.76 8.43 -0.01
CA CYS A 327 19.35 9.35 -0.96
C CYS A 327 18.45 10.57 -1.28
N ASP A 328 19.05 11.63 -1.78
CA ASP A 328 18.34 12.77 -2.35
C ASP A 328 17.85 12.42 -3.76
N LEU A 329 16.95 13.21 -4.34
CA LEU A 329 16.49 13.10 -5.73
C LEU A 329 17.61 13.51 -6.71
N SER A 330 18.78 12.87 -6.60
CA SER A 330 19.98 13.18 -7.37
C SER A 330 20.73 11.91 -7.76
N TYR A 331 20.98 11.73 -9.06
CA TYR A 331 21.78 10.59 -9.51
C TYR A 331 23.23 10.65 -8.99
N LYS A 332 23.78 11.84 -8.72
CA LYS A 332 25.15 12.00 -8.17
C LYS A 332 25.21 11.53 -6.71
N HIS A 333 24.16 11.85 -5.93
CA HIS A 333 24.08 11.38 -4.56
C HIS A 333 23.87 9.86 -4.52
N LEU A 334 22.97 9.35 -5.33
CA LEU A 334 22.72 7.91 -5.46
C LEU A 334 23.98 7.14 -5.92
N GLU A 335 24.76 7.69 -6.86
CA GLU A 335 26.04 7.12 -7.30
C GLU A 335 27.02 7.04 -6.14
N LYS A 336 27.17 8.13 -5.38
CA LYS A 336 28.08 8.20 -4.23
C LYS A 336 27.72 7.13 -3.20
N GLU A 337 26.45 6.99 -2.85
CA GLU A 337 25.99 6.01 -1.86
C GLU A 337 26.20 4.57 -2.36
N ILE A 338 25.82 4.26 -3.61
CA ILE A 338 26.03 2.93 -4.19
C ILE A 338 27.50 2.56 -4.21
N LEU A 339 28.38 3.46 -4.71
CA LEU A 339 29.81 3.19 -4.77
C LEU A 339 30.44 3.07 -3.40
N TYR A 340 29.97 3.84 -2.41
CA TYR A 340 30.41 3.68 -1.03
C TYR A 340 30.20 2.25 -0.52
N TYR A 341 29.00 1.70 -0.70
CA TYR A 341 28.68 0.34 -0.26
C TYR A 341 29.33 -0.76 -1.12
N VAL A 342 29.60 -0.50 -2.39
CA VAL A 342 30.42 -1.40 -3.23
C VAL A 342 31.84 -1.50 -2.71
N GLU A 343 32.41 -0.40 -2.18
CA GLU A 343 33.77 -0.40 -1.58
C GLU A 343 33.74 -0.88 -0.11
N ASN A 344 32.59 -0.84 0.56
CA ASN A 344 32.42 -1.26 1.97
C ASN A 344 31.34 -2.37 2.11
N PRO A 345 31.54 -3.55 1.49
CA PRO A 345 30.52 -4.61 1.41
C PRO A 345 30.14 -5.19 2.78
N ALA A 346 31.00 -5.15 3.77
CA ALA A 346 30.70 -5.58 5.13
C ALA A 346 29.65 -4.68 5.80
N GLU A 347 29.74 -3.36 5.60
CA GLU A 347 28.73 -2.44 6.13
C GLU A 347 27.36 -2.65 5.46
N LEU A 348 27.34 -2.97 4.16
CA LEU A 348 26.10 -3.32 3.43
C LEU A 348 25.48 -4.61 3.98
N GLU A 349 26.29 -5.63 4.29
CA GLU A 349 25.83 -6.88 4.92
C GLU A 349 25.23 -6.60 6.30
N GLU A 350 25.91 -5.83 7.14
CA GLU A 350 25.42 -5.47 8.47
C GLU A 350 24.11 -4.69 8.40
N MET A 351 24.00 -3.73 7.48
CA MET A 351 22.75 -2.97 7.25
C MET A 351 21.60 -3.91 6.88
N THR A 352 21.81 -4.86 5.97
CA THR A 352 20.78 -5.85 5.56
C THR A 352 20.35 -6.74 6.72
N ILE A 353 21.29 -7.16 7.57
CA ILE A 353 20.97 -7.97 8.76
C ILE A 353 20.16 -7.14 9.78
N ARG A 354 20.54 -5.87 10.03
CA ARG A 354 19.77 -4.96 10.91
C ARG A 354 18.35 -4.75 10.38
N ALA A 355 18.22 -4.48 9.08
CA ALA A 355 16.92 -4.32 8.43
C ALA A 355 16.04 -5.56 8.60
N ASN A 356 16.57 -6.75 8.33
CA ASN A 356 15.82 -7.99 8.48
C ASN A 356 15.37 -8.23 9.93
N LYS A 357 16.24 -7.97 10.91
CA LYS A 357 15.88 -8.11 12.33
C LYS A 357 14.70 -7.22 12.72
N SER A 358 14.58 -6.01 12.15
CA SER A 358 13.51 -5.06 12.50
C SER A 358 12.12 -5.54 12.11
N ILE A 359 12.00 -6.46 11.16
CA ILE A 359 10.69 -6.96 10.66
C ILE A 359 10.31 -8.34 11.22
N LEU A 360 11.21 -9.05 11.93
CA LEU A 360 10.97 -10.44 12.37
C LEU A 360 9.75 -10.60 13.30
N SER A 361 9.40 -9.57 14.06
CA SER A 361 8.23 -9.58 14.97
C SER A 361 6.91 -9.28 14.27
N LEU A 362 6.93 -8.84 13.00
CA LEU A 362 5.75 -8.43 12.26
C LEU A 362 5.10 -9.62 11.56
N SER A 363 3.76 -9.65 11.52
CA SER A 363 2.99 -10.67 10.78
C SER A 363 1.54 -10.22 10.63
N TRP A 364 0.82 -10.82 9.68
CA TRP A 364 -0.62 -10.62 9.51
C TRP A 364 -1.43 -11.09 10.71
N GLU A 365 -0.98 -12.14 11.40
CA GLU A 365 -1.56 -12.62 12.64
C GLU A 365 -1.47 -11.56 13.75
N LYS A 366 -0.28 -10.96 13.93
CA LYS A 366 -0.09 -9.86 14.90
C LYS A 366 -0.99 -8.67 14.59
N SER A 367 -1.07 -8.26 13.32
CA SER A 367 -1.92 -7.13 12.91
C SER A 367 -3.42 -7.43 13.13
N ALA A 368 -3.86 -8.68 12.93
CA ALA A 368 -5.23 -9.08 13.23
C ALA A 368 -5.51 -9.08 14.75
N ASN A 369 -4.57 -9.56 15.57
CA ASN A 369 -4.71 -9.47 17.03
C ASN A 369 -4.78 -8.00 17.51
N GLN A 370 -3.93 -7.11 16.96
CA GLN A 370 -4.02 -5.68 17.26
C GLN A 370 -5.38 -5.08 16.85
N PHE A 371 -5.95 -5.51 15.74
CA PHE A 371 -7.28 -5.08 15.30
C PHE A 371 -8.36 -5.53 16.30
N VAL A 372 -8.26 -6.75 16.83
CA VAL A 372 -9.18 -7.26 17.86
C VAL A 372 -8.99 -6.51 19.17
N GLU A 373 -7.74 -6.29 19.61
CA GLU A 373 -7.45 -5.48 20.80
C GLU A 373 -8.05 -4.07 20.72
N ILE A 374 -8.01 -3.43 19.53
CA ILE A 374 -8.65 -2.15 19.28
C ILE A 374 -10.18 -2.25 19.49
N LEU A 375 -10.82 -3.31 18.98
CA LEU A 375 -12.26 -3.52 19.17
C LEU A 375 -12.62 -3.77 20.64
N ASP A 376 -11.83 -4.56 21.36
CA ASP A 376 -12.05 -4.87 22.77
C ASP A 376 -11.94 -3.61 23.68
N HIS A 377 -11.16 -2.61 23.25
CA HIS A 377 -11.05 -1.34 23.98
C HIS A 377 -12.21 -0.37 23.70
N VAL A 378 -12.98 -0.56 22.65
CA VAL A 378 -14.19 0.25 22.37
C VAL A 378 -15.26 0.01 23.46
N ASP A 379 -15.39 -1.24 23.92
CA ASP A 379 -16.40 -1.63 24.91
C ASP A 379 -16.09 -1.13 26.34
N THR A 380 -14.89 -0.59 26.59
CA THR A 380 -14.44 -0.18 27.94
C THR A 380 -14.56 1.32 28.21
N VAL A 381 -15.03 2.10 27.24
CA VAL A 381 -15.25 3.55 27.39
C VAL A 381 -16.75 3.81 27.53
N GLU A 382 -17.32 3.49 28.71
CA GLU A 382 -18.60 4.02 29.19
C GLU A 382 -18.44 5.38 29.91
#